data_a13d9b2396959759df620a2255b4a48c
#
_entry.id   a13d9b2396959759df620a2255b4a48c
#
_cell.length_a   1.000
_cell.length_b   1.000
_cell.length_c   1.000
_cell.angle_alpha   90.00
_cell.angle_beta   90.00
_cell.angle_gamma   90.00
#
_symmetry.space_group_name_H-M   'P 1'
#
loop_
_entity.id
_entity.type
_entity.pdbx_description
1 polymer ?
#
loop_
_entity_poly.entity_id
_entity_poly.type
_entity_poly.pdbx_seq_one_letter_code
_entity_poly.pdbx_strand_id
1 'polypeptide(L)'
;MGSRPGRAPRRWGPWTGLSILALLAGLTLGATPPPRATKPAPELVRIRFWTAPDHTRLVFDLTGPPPVQPRFRLTGPTTYEVFMPRMGKSLAVTSEFVGDSLVADIFPTVADSGAVVRVGLKQATTPLAFVLAAADGVPDRIVIDVPSPPNPQAEANQQKQAADLRKSKRLIVAIDAGHGGDDTGALGYRRLPEADIVLAIAKKLRAELEQIPGVSAVLTRSGDYFIPLRKRMEIARKFQADVLISIHCNASRNRDATGTEVYFLSLTGATDEASRSLAESENAADLIGGGTPPTGDDLVGILFDLRQNDTLQRSSELAENLLDALRGEDRLSTGRGVKQAGFMVLKAPDIPSVLVETAFISNPREAAMLKDAQFQSKMAERLANGVQAYMKTHARSASN
;
A
#
# COMPACT_ATOMS: atom_id res chain seq x y z
N MET A 1 39.34 59.64 -6.46
CA MET A 1 39.62 60.23 -7.76
C MET A 1 38.88 59.39 -8.77
N GLY A 2 37.93 59.79 -9.53
CA GLY A 2 37.17 60.97 -9.88
C GLY A 2 35.81 60.50 -10.31
N SER A 3 34.75 61.02 -9.79
CA SER A 3 33.89 62.08 -10.27
C SER A 3 33.09 61.80 -11.56
N ARG A 4 31.83 61.69 -11.35
CA ARG A 4 30.56 61.97 -12.08
C ARG A 4 30.69 62.81 -13.42
N PRO A 5 29.65 62.93 -14.27
CA PRO A 5 28.29 63.37 -13.88
C PRO A 5 27.10 62.76 -14.70
N GLY A 6 25.97 62.94 -14.17
CA GLY A 6 24.61 62.88 -14.49
C GLY A 6 24.06 63.63 -15.70
N ARG A 7 22.86 63.22 -16.16
CA ARG A 7 21.97 64.01 -17.00
C ARG A 7 20.51 63.89 -16.58
N ALA A 8 19.90 65.04 -16.41
CA ALA A 8 18.52 65.32 -16.02
C ALA A 8 17.53 65.17 -17.20
N PRO A 9 16.22 65.31 -16.94
CA PRO A 9 15.15 64.84 -17.82
C PRO A 9 14.71 65.90 -18.84
N ARG A 10 14.25 65.44 -19.97
CA ARG A 10 13.58 66.31 -20.98
C ARG A 10 12.06 66.19 -20.84
N ARG A 11 11.42 67.30 -20.48
CA ARG A 11 9.99 67.60 -20.65
C ARG A 11 9.71 67.84 -22.16
N TRP A 12 8.62 67.30 -22.67
CA TRP A 12 7.97 67.77 -23.88
C TRP A 12 6.48 67.93 -23.63
N GLY A 13 5.96 69.08 -24.01
CA GLY A 13 4.61 69.55 -23.79
C GLY A 13 3.58 69.05 -24.85
N PRO A 14 2.36 69.58 -24.77
CA PRO A 14 1.19 68.91 -25.31
C PRO A 14 0.96 69.34 -26.82
N TRP A 15 0.59 68.35 -27.64
CA TRP A 15 0.03 68.63 -28.98
C TRP A 15 -1.46 68.27 -28.98
N THR A 16 -2.26 69.31 -29.16
CA THR A 16 -3.67 69.25 -29.47
C THR A 16 -3.84 68.78 -30.93
N GLY A 17 -4.51 67.69 -31.14
CA GLY A 17 -4.92 67.19 -32.44
C GLY A 17 -6.34 66.67 -32.41
N LEU A 18 -7.29 67.49 -32.93
CA LEU A 18 -8.64 67.04 -33.25
C LEU A 18 -8.59 65.90 -34.24
N SER A 19 -9.23 64.78 -33.97
CA SER A 19 -9.49 63.74 -34.93
C SER A 19 -10.92 63.23 -34.82
N ILE A 20 -11.58 63.40 -35.92
CA ILE A 20 -12.93 63.06 -36.32
C ILE A 20 -13.31 61.60 -35.88
N LEU A 21 -14.41 61.48 -35.13
CA LEU A 21 -15.05 60.19 -34.76
C LEU A 21 -15.84 59.70 -36.02
N ALA A 22 -15.29 58.69 -36.69
CA ALA A 22 -16.06 57.93 -37.68
C ALA A 22 -16.67 56.71 -36.94
N LEU A 23 -17.98 56.73 -36.68
CA LEU A 23 -18.78 55.62 -36.15
C LEU A 23 -18.92 54.59 -37.28
N LEU A 24 -18.08 53.56 -37.26
CA LEU A 24 -18.31 52.27 -37.94
C LEU A 24 -19.05 51.33 -37.02
N ALA A 25 -20.36 51.22 -37.21
CA ALA A 25 -21.16 50.17 -36.63
C ALA A 25 -20.79 48.84 -37.33
N GLY A 26 -19.79 48.17 -36.80
CA GLY A 26 -19.46 46.78 -37.16
C GLY A 26 -20.47 45.85 -36.53
N LEU A 27 -21.34 45.23 -37.32
CA LEU A 27 -22.09 44.05 -36.94
C LEU A 27 -21.08 42.93 -36.62
N THR A 28 -20.76 42.72 -35.36
CA THR A 28 -20.12 41.49 -34.91
C THR A 28 -21.19 40.41 -34.95
N LEU A 29 -21.21 39.60 -36.01
CA LEU A 29 -21.82 38.29 -35.97
C LEU A 29 -21.17 37.55 -34.81
N GLY A 30 -21.93 37.36 -33.73
CA GLY A 30 -21.52 36.56 -32.57
C GLY A 30 -21.23 35.14 -33.02
N ALA A 31 -19.94 34.83 -33.23
CA ALA A 31 -19.53 33.44 -33.34
C ALA A 31 -19.84 32.74 -32.01
N THR A 32 -20.87 31.90 -32.05
CA THR A 32 -21.12 30.97 -30.92
C THR A 32 -19.84 30.17 -30.67
N PRO A 33 -19.32 30.16 -29.45
CA PRO A 33 -18.14 29.35 -29.15
C PRO A 33 -18.43 27.89 -29.55
N PRO A 34 -17.45 27.19 -30.14
CA PRO A 34 -17.65 25.78 -30.50
C PRO A 34 -18.11 25.00 -29.27
N PRO A 35 -19.04 24.06 -29.44
CA PRO A 35 -19.52 23.24 -28.31
C PRO A 35 -18.32 22.59 -27.63
N ARG A 36 -18.19 22.85 -26.34
CA ARG A 36 -17.13 22.28 -25.51
C ARG A 36 -17.21 20.77 -25.67
N ALA A 37 -16.19 20.15 -26.23
CA ALA A 37 -16.14 18.72 -26.40
C ALA A 37 -16.46 18.06 -25.03
N THR A 38 -17.63 17.47 -24.93
CA THR A 38 -18.02 16.73 -23.72
C THR A 38 -17.09 15.54 -23.60
N LYS A 39 -16.34 15.44 -22.50
CA LYS A 39 -15.54 14.23 -22.22
C LYS A 39 -16.47 13.02 -22.34
N PRO A 40 -16.02 11.92 -22.98
CA PRO A 40 -16.82 10.70 -23.04
C PRO A 40 -17.20 10.26 -21.62
N ALA A 41 -18.37 9.69 -21.48
CA ALA A 41 -18.81 9.15 -20.19
C ALA A 41 -17.85 8.02 -19.75
N PRO A 42 -17.44 7.95 -18.47
CA PRO A 42 -16.57 6.90 -18.00
C PRO A 42 -17.23 5.52 -18.17
N GLU A 43 -16.39 4.50 -18.36
CA GLU A 43 -16.80 3.13 -18.62
C GLU A 43 -16.21 2.17 -17.60
N LEU A 44 -16.91 1.06 -17.35
CA LEU A 44 -16.38 -0.08 -16.59
C LEU A 44 -15.51 -0.91 -17.54
N VAL A 45 -14.21 -1.00 -17.24
CA VAL A 45 -13.23 -1.62 -18.15
C VAL A 45 -12.66 -2.93 -17.62
N ARG A 46 -12.74 -3.16 -16.31
CA ARG A 46 -12.18 -4.38 -15.71
C ARG A 46 -12.87 -4.71 -14.40
N ILE A 47 -13.03 -6.01 -14.14
CA ILE A 47 -13.43 -6.57 -12.84
C ILE A 47 -12.26 -7.39 -12.32
N ARG A 48 -11.95 -7.23 -11.05
CA ARG A 48 -10.92 -7.99 -10.33
C ARG A 48 -11.49 -8.44 -9.00
N PHE A 49 -10.99 -9.54 -8.46
CA PHE A 49 -11.39 -10.00 -7.12
C PHE A 49 -10.26 -10.73 -6.41
N TRP A 50 -10.31 -10.70 -5.10
CA TRP A 50 -9.39 -11.40 -4.20
C TRP A 50 -10.14 -11.93 -3.00
N THR A 51 -9.81 -13.16 -2.61
CA THR A 51 -10.41 -13.82 -1.45
C THR A 51 -9.43 -13.75 -0.28
N ALA A 52 -9.84 -13.04 0.78
CA ALA A 52 -9.18 -12.98 2.07
C ALA A 52 -9.87 -13.93 3.08
N PRO A 53 -9.26 -14.25 4.22
CA PRO A 53 -9.89 -15.11 5.22
C PRO A 53 -11.21 -14.57 5.81
N ASP A 54 -11.37 -13.25 5.83
CA ASP A 54 -12.50 -12.55 6.46
C ASP A 54 -13.42 -11.83 5.48
N HIS A 55 -13.06 -11.75 4.19
CA HIS A 55 -13.90 -11.13 3.15
C HIS A 55 -13.47 -11.55 1.74
N THR A 56 -14.33 -11.31 0.75
CA THR A 56 -13.96 -11.25 -0.66
C THR A 56 -14.09 -9.83 -1.14
N ARG A 57 -13.00 -9.30 -1.69
CA ARG A 57 -12.95 -7.97 -2.30
C ARG A 57 -13.19 -8.06 -3.80
N LEU A 58 -14.12 -7.25 -4.30
CA LEU A 58 -14.36 -7.03 -5.71
C LEU A 58 -13.95 -5.61 -6.07
N VAL A 59 -13.28 -5.42 -7.21
CA VAL A 59 -12.83 -4.12 -7.70
C VAL A 59 -13.27 -3.94 -9.13
N PHE A 60 -13.97 -2.84 -9.38
CA PHE A 60 -14.47 -2.43 -10.69
C PHE A 60 -13.68 -1.22 -11.18
N ASP A 61 -12.71 -1.43 -12.08
CA ASP A 61 -11.88 -0.37 -12.64
C ASP A 61 -12.66 0.44 -13.69
N LEU A 62 -12.55 1.75 -13.60
CA LEU A 62 -13.26 2.72 -14.44
C LEU A 62 -12.28 3.55 -15.30
N THR A 63 -12.72 4.04 -16.46
CA THR A 63 -11.90 4.96 -17.29
C THR A 63 -11.82 6.38 -16.73
N GLY A 64 -12.57 6.69 -15.69
CA GLY A 64 -12.62 7.98 -15.00
C GLY A 64 -13.60 7.96 -13.84
N PRO A 65 -13.65 9.04 -13.04
CA PRO A 65 -14.51 9.09 -11.85
C PRO A 65 -15.99 8.97 -12.26
N PRO A 66 -16.80 8.24 -11.48
CA PRO A 66 -18.23 8.15 -11.79
C PRO A 66 -18.88 9.52 -11.73
N PRO A 67 -19.64 9.94 -12.78
CA PRO A 67 -20.20 11.29 -12.88
C PRO A 67 -21.24 11.60 -11.81
N VAL A 68 -21.84 10.55 -11.26
CA VAL A 68 -22.79 10.58 -10.17
C VAL A 68 -22.43 9.44 -9.21
N GLN A 69 -22.56 9.67 -7.92
CA GLN A 69 -22.29 8.68 -6.91
C GLN A 69 -23.04 7.36 -7.20
N PRO A 70 -22.34 6.23 -7.25
CA PRO A 70 -22.97 4.92 -7.41
C PRO A 70 -23.95 4.63 -6.27
N ARG A 71 -24.97 3.84 -6.58
CA ARG A 71 -25.96 3.38 -5.60
C ARG A 71 -25.73 1.91 -5.33
N PHE A 72 -25.68 1.58 -4.06
CA PHE A 72 -25.39 0.24 -3.58
C PHE A 72 -26.62 -0.28 -2.83
N ARG A 73 -27.13 -1.45 -3.18
CA ARG A 73 -28.31 -2.02 -2.51
C ARG A 73 -28.37 -3.54 -2.57
N LEU A 74 -28.91 -4.15 -1.55
CA LEU A 74 -29.41 -5.52 -1.62
C LEU A 74 -30.77 -5.52 -2.33
N THR A 75 -30.90 -6.30 -3.39
CA THR A 75 -32.15 -6.49 -4.14
C THR A 75 -32.84 -7.81 -3.79
N GLY A 76 -32.19 -8.62 -2.95
CA GLY A 76 -32.63 -9.89 -2.41
C GLY A 76 -31.66 -10.35 -1.32
N PRO A 77 -31.92 -11.48 -0.66
CA PRO A 77 -31.08 -11.98 0.43
C PRO A 77 -29.65 -12.31 -0.03
N THR A 78 -29.48 -12.64 -1.30
CA THR A 78 -28.19 -13.05 -1.89
C THR A 78 -27.86 -12.29 -3.18
N THR A 79 -28.47 -11.13 -3.40
CA THR A 79 -28.19 -10.32 -4.59
C THR A 79 -27.85 -8.90 -4.19
N TYR A 80 -26.64 -8.47 -4.48
CA TYR A 80 -26.17 -7.11 -4.30
C TYR A 80 -26.06 -6.40 -5.64
N GLU A 81 -26.57 -5.18 -5.73
CA GLU A 81 -26.61 -4.41 -6.97
C GLU A 81 -25.84 -3.11 -6.80
N VAL A 82 -24.98 -2.84 -7.77
CA VAL A 82 -24.24 -1.58 -7.94
C VAL A 82 -24.80 -0.90 -9.17
N PHE A 83 -25.50 0.20 -8.99
CA PHE A 83 -25.97 1.04 -10.07
C PHE A 83 -25.07 2.26 -10.22
N MET A 84 -24.49 2.45 -11.38
CA MET A 84 -23.58 3.53 -11.77
C MET A 84 -24.30 4.46 -12.78
N PRO A 85 -24.92 5.57 -12.31
CA PRO A 85 -25.64 6.48 -13.19
C PRO A 85 -24.70 7.19 -14.19
N ARG A 86 -25.21 7.43 -15.39
CA ARG A 86 -24.52 8.20 -16.46
C ARG A 86 -23.14 7.62 -16.87
N MET A 87 -22.91 6.35 -16.64
CA MET A 87 -21.77 5.65 -17.21
C MET A 87 -21.98 5.42 -18.71
N GLY A 88 -20.88 5.25 -19.45
CA GLY A 88 -20.91 4.90 -20.86
C GLY A 88 -21.63 3.59 -21.11
N LYS A 89 -22.18 3.45 -22.33
CA LYS A 89 -22.97 2.27 -22.72
C LYS A 89 -22.12 1.11 -23.23
N SER A 90 -20.81 1.22 -23.20
CA SER A 90 -19.88 0.14 -23.52
C SER A 90 -19.47 -0.57 -22.26
N LEU A 91 -19.58 -1.88 -22.24
CA LEU A 91 -19.00 -2.75 -21.21
C LEU A 91 -17.87 -3.54 -21.86
N ALA A 92 -16.65 -3.24 -21.47
CA ALA A 92 -15.48 -4.03 -21.87
C ALA A 92 -15.36 -5.33 -21.03
N VAL A 93 -16.31 -5.56 -20.12
CA VAL A 93 -16.31 -6.68 -19.16
C VAL A 93 -17.47 -7.61 -19.42
N THR A 94 -17.24 -8.89 -19.25
CA THR A 94 -18.23 -9.97 -19.31
C THR A 94 -18.59 -10.44 -17.90
N SER A 95 -19.64 -11.26 -17.83
CA SER A 95 -19.98 -11.95 -16.57
C SER A 95 -18.84 -12.85 -16.13
N GLU A 96 -18.53 -12.84 -14.84
CA GLU A 96 -17.48 -13.66 -14.24
C GLU A 96 -18.06 -14.57 -13.16
N PHE A 97 -17.58 -15.81 -13.16
CA PHE A 97 -17.83 -16.77 -12.10
C PHE A 97 -16.68 -16.67 -11.09
N VAL A 98 -16.95 -16.14 -9.92
CA VAL A 98 -15.94 -16.01 -8.85
C VAL A 98 -15.75 -17.34 -8.14
N GLY A 99 -16.83 -17.98 -7.77
CA GLY A 99 -16.84 -19.36 -7.26
C GLY A 99 -16.17 -19.57 -5.90
N ASP A 100 -15.86 -18.50 -5.16
CA ASP A 100 -15.30 -18.62 -3.81
C ASP A 100 -16.37 -18.95 -2.74
N SER A 101 -16.07 -18.81 -1.47
CA SER A 101 -16.99 -19.13 -0.37
C SER A 101 -18.10 -18.10 -0.17
N LEU A 102 -17.95 -16.87 -0.69
CA LEU A 102 -18.84 -15.72 -0.42
C LEU A 102 -19.56 -15.23 -1.67
N VAL A 103 -18.88 -15.19 -2.80
CA VAL A 103 -19.37 -14.67 -4.08
C VAL A 103 -19.49 -15.80 -5.09
N ALA A 104 -20.67 -15.92 -5.70
CA ALA A 104 -20.89 -16.88 -6.75
C ALA A 104 -20.45 -16.34 -8.10
N ASP A 105 -20.96 -15.16 -8.46
CA ASP A 105 -20.85 -14.60 -9.79
C ASP A 105 -21.03 -13.08 -9.81
N ILE A 106 -20.66 -12.45 -10.92
CA ILE A 106 -20.77 -11.03 -11.18
C ILE A 106 -21.36 -10.84 -12.58
N PHE A 107 -22.46 -10.12 -12.68
CA PHE A 107 -23.18 -9.85 -13.94
C PHE A 107 -23.24 -8.35 -14.24
N PRO A 108 -22.34 -7.82 -15.06
CA PRO A 108 -22.40 -6.46 -15.54
C PRO A 108 -23.47 -6.35 -16.67
N THR A 109 -24.30 -5.32 -16.63
CA THR A 109 -25.30 -5.01 -17.65
C THR A 109 -25.36 -3.50 -17.91
N VAL A 110 -25.81 -3.11 -19.11
CA VAL A 110 -26.05 -1.72 -19.45
C VAL A 110 -27.55 -1.43 -19.32
N ALA A 111 -27.88 -0.33 -18.66
CA ALA A 111 -29.22 0.24 -18.63
C ALA A 111 -29.23 1.60 -19.37
N ASP A 112 -30.40 2.09 -19.75
CA ASP A 112 -30.52 3.38 -20.46
C ASP A 112 -29.94 4.56 -19.68
N SER A 113 -29.98 4.48 -18.35
CA SER A 113 -29.51 5.53 -17.43
C SER A 113 -28.09 5.33 -16.89
N GLY A 114 -27.39 4.25 -17.28
CA GLY A 114 -26.03 3.94 -16.77
C GLY A 114 -25.69 2.45 -16.84
N ALA A 115 -24.72 2.02 -16.03
CA ALA A 115 -24.33 0.64 -15.90
C ALA A 115 -24.86 0.04 -14.59
N VAL A 116 -25.17 -1.24 -14.61
CA VAL A 116 -25.58 -2.02 -13.44
C VAL A 116 -24.69 -3.25 -13.32
N VAL A 117 -24.16 -3.49 -12.14
CA VAL A 117 -23.45 -4.75 -11.84
C VAL A 117 -24.21 -5.47 -10.73
N ARG A 118 -24.62 -6.69 -10.99
CA ARG A 118 -25.21 -7.58 -9.99
C ARG A 118 -24.15 -8.54 -9.50
N VAL A 119 -24.05 -8.67 -8.19
CA VAL A 119 -23.16 -9.60 -7.49
C VAL A 119 -24.01 -10.65 -6.82
N GLY A 120 -23.86 -11.89 -7.24
CA GLY A 120 -24.49 -13.05 -6.61
C GLY A 120 -23.70 -13.44 -5.35
N LEU A 121 -24.35 -13.42 -4.20
CA LEU A 121 -23.80 -13.83 -2.92
C LEU A 121 -24.20 -15.26 -2.60
N LYS A 122 -23.31 -16.07 -2.04
CA LYS A 122 -23.64 -17.45 -1.62
C LYS A 122 -24.42 -17.52 -0.33
N GLN A 123 -24.40 -16.45 0.45
CA GLN A 123 -25.14 -16.33 1.71
C GLN A 123 -25.54 -14.88 1.96
N ALA A 124 -26.54 -14.67 2.81
CA ALA A 124 -26.97 -13.35 3.20
C ALA A 124 -25.86 -12.64 3.99
N THR A 125 -25.41 -11.50 3.50
CA THR A 125 -24.43 -10.62 4.15
C THR A 125 -24.65 -9.19 3.68
N THR A 126 -24.04 -8.22 4.35
CA THR A 126 -24.10 -6.80 3.96
C THR A 126 -22.72 -6.37 3.45
N PRO A 127 -22.52 -6.30 2.12
CA PRO A 127 -21.29 -5.81 1.56
C PRO A 127 -21.03 -4.34 1.93
N LEU A 128 -19.76 -4.00 2.13
CA LEU A 128 -19.29 -2.63 2.27
C LEU A 128 -18.80 -2.15 0.90
N ALA A 129 -19.33 -1.04 0.39
CA ALA A 129 -18.94 -0.53 -0.91
C ALA A 129 -18.57 0.95 -0.86
N PHE A 130 -17.51 1.31 -1.60
CA PHE A 130 -16.99 2.66 -1.66
C PHE A 130 -16.31 2.93 -3.00
N VAL A 131 -16.06 4.22 -3.29
CA VAL A 131 -15.38 4.68 -4.50
C VAL A 131 -13.99 5.16 -4.13
N LEU A 132 -12.98 4.72 -4.88
CA LEU A 132 -11.61 5.20 -4.77
C LEU A 132 -11.22 5.97 -6.02
N ALA A 133 -10.64 7.14 -5.83
CA ALA A 133 -10.08 7.94 -6.91
C ALA A 133 -8.80 7.29 -7.47
N ALA A 134 -8.46 7.66 -8.70
CA ALA A 134 -7.20 7.26 -9.31
C ALA A 134 -6.01 7.74 -8.45
N ALA A 135 -5.06 6.84 -8.18
CA ALA A 135 -3.84 7.12 -7.42
C ALA A 135 -2.72 6.18 -7.89
N ASP A 136 -1.50 6.68 -7.96
CA ASP A 136 -0.27 5.92 -8.24
C ASP A 136 -0.35 4.94 -9.43
N GLY A 137 -1.00 5.38 -10.51
CA GLY A 137 -1.17 4.57 -11.72
C GLY A 137 -2.32 3.56 -11.66
N VAL A 138 -3.05 3.50 -10.55
CA VAL A 138 -4.30 2.74 -10.40
C VAL A 138 -5.47 3.63 -10.82
N PRO A 139 -6.44 3.15 -11.63
CA PRO A 139 -7.56 3.95 -12.12
C PRO A 139 -8.59 4.26 -11.03
N ASP A 140 -9.52 5.17 -11.34
CA ASP A 140 -10.76 5.31 -10.54
C ASP A 140 -11.46 3.96 -10.46
N ARG A 141 -11.98 3.60 -9.29
CA ARG A 141 -12.58 2.28 -9.08
C ARG A 141 -13.67 2.26 -8.03
N ILE A 142 -14.54 1.30 -8.13
CA ILE A 142 -15.50 0.94 -7.09
C ILE A 142 -15.00 -0.34 -6.42
N VAL A 143 -14.93 -0.31 -5.11
CA VAL A 143 -14.52 -1.44 -4.27
C VAL A 143 -15.72 -1.94 -3.51
N ILE A 144 -15.87 -3.27 -3.42
CA ILE A 144 -16.91 -3.94 -2.67
C ILE A 144 -16.28 -5.04 -1.83
N ASP A 145 -16.32 -4.90 -0.54
CA ASP A 145 -15.91 -5.93 0.41
C ASP A 145 -17.13 -6.73 0.86
N VAL A 146 -17.16 -8.00 0.51
CA VAL A 146 -18.19 -8.96 0.93
C VAL A 146 -17.66 -9.70 2.15
N PRO A 147 -18.12 -9.36 3.37
CA PRO A 147 -17.57 -9.94 4.59
C PRO A 147 -18.00 -11.40 4.77
N SER A 148 -17.10 -12.21 5.31
CA SER A 148 -17.45 -13.53 5.84
C SER A 148 -18.38 -13.36 7.04
N PRO A 149 -19.35 -14.26 7.23
CA PRO A 149 -20.09 -14.30 8.49
C PRO A 149 -19.13 -14.49 9.67
N PRO A 150 -19.48 -13.97 10.84
CA PRO A 150 -18.75 -14.23 12.05
C PRO A 150 -18.53 -15.75 12.22
N ASN A 151 -17.31 -16.17 12.40
CA ASN A 151 -16.97 -17.57 12.66
C ASN A 151 -16.35 -17.70 14.06
N PRO A 152 -17.18 -17.87 15.11
CA PRO A 152 -16.69 -17.97 16.49
C PRO A 152 -15.68 -19.09 16.70
N GLN A 153 -15.79 -20.18 15.92
CA GLN A 153 -14.83 -21.28 16.01
C GLN A 153 -13.47 -20.90 15.44
N ALA A 154 -13.42 -20.18 14.32
CA ALA A 154 -12.16 -19.69 13.76
C ALA A 154 -11.50 -18.68 14.70
N GLU A 155 -12.28 -17.78 15.30
CA GLU A 155 -11.79 -16.81 16.28
C GLU A 155 -11.25 -17.51 17.54
N ALA A 156 -11.99 -18.49 18.07
CA ALA A 156 -11.54 -19.29 19.22
C ALA A 156 -10.28 -20.09 18.92
N ASN A 157 -10.17 -20.66 17.71
CA ASN A 157 -8.97 -21.36 17.27
C ASN A 157 -7.76 -20.43 17.18
N GLN A 158 -7.92 -19.21 16.64
CA GLN A 158 -6.85 -18.21 16.60
C GLN A 158 -6.44 -17.75 18.00
N GLN A 159 -7.39 -17.51 18.89
CA GLN A 159 -7.10 -17.14 20.28
C GLN A 159 -6.36 -18.26 21.01
N LYS A 160 -6.80 -19.52 20.81
CA LYS A 160 -6.12 -20.69 21.36
C LYS A 160 -4.68 -20.80 20.82
N GLN A 161 -4.50 -20.65 19.50
CA GLN A 161 -3.17 -20.68 18.88
C GLN A 161 -2.25 -19.61 19.48
N ALA A 162 -2.73 -18.37 19.61
CA ALA A 162 -1.97 -17.29 20.24
C ALA A 162 -1.60 -17.59 21.68
N ALA A 163 -2.54 -18.15 22.46
CA ALA A 163 -2.30 -18.56 23.85
C ALA A 163 -1.29 -19.72 23.96
N ASP A 164 -1.37 -20.71 23.08
CA ASP A 164 -0.45 -21.85 23.06
C ASP A 164 0.98 -21.43 22.65
N LEU A 165 1.11 -20.52 21.67
CA LEU A 165 2.39 -19.91 21.30
C LEU A 165 3.03 -19.21 22.51
N ARG A 166 2.25 -18.40 23.23
CA ARG A 166 2.75 -17.67 24.42
C ARG A 166 3.17 -18.60 25.56
N LYS A 167 2.39 -19.66 25.83
CA LYS A 167 2.74 -20.69 26.85
C LYS A 167 4.04 -21.39 26.52
N SER A 168 4.39 -21.53 25.26
CA SER A 168 5.62 -22.21 24.82
C SER A 168 6.89 -21.43 25.15
N LYS A 169 6.80 -20.16 25.64
CA LYS A 169 7.92 -19.25 25.91
C LYS A 169 8.86 -19.08 24.71
N ARG A 170 8.32 -19.17 23.51
CA ARG A 170 9.06 -18.96 22.27
C ARG A 170 9.05 -17.49 21.89
N LEU A 171 10.09 -17.04 21.22
CA LEU A 171 10.07 -15.77 20.51
C LEU A 171 9.05 -15.86 19.36
N ILE A 172 8.04 -15.01 19.36
CA ILE A 172 7.02 -14.96 18.32
C ILE A 172 7.39 -13.85 17.34
N VAL A 173 7.68 -14.23 16.10
CA VAL A 173 8.01 -13.31 15.01
C VAL A 173 6.79 -13.12 14.14
N ALA A 174 6.24 -11.91 14.09
CA ALA A 174 5.27 -11.54 13.07
C ALA A 174 6.01 -11.16 11.79
N ILE A 175 5.67 -11.80 10.68
CA ILE A 175 6.20 -11.51 9.36
C ILE A 175 5.09 -10.85 8.57
N ASP A 176 5.29 -9.61 8.19
CA ASP A 176 4.40 -8.88 7.32
C ASP A 176 4.91 -8.94 5.88
N ALA A 177 4.12 -9.52 4.99
CA ALA A 177 4.37 -9.41 3.56
C ALA A 177 3.68 -8.14 3.06
N GLY A 178 4.45 -7.12 2.68
CA GLY A 178 3.91 -5.85 2.18
C GLY A 178 2.90 -6.03 1.05
N HIS A 179 2.04 -5.04 0.84
CA HIS A 179 1.07 -5.01 -0.26
C HIS A 179 0.09 -6.20 -0.29
N GLY A 180 -0.46 -6.49 -1.48
CA GLY A 180 -1.34 -7.63 -1.75
C GLY A 180 -2.69 -7.22 -2.32
N GLY A 181 -3.32 -8.12 -3.08
CA GLY A 181 -4.63 -7.88 -3.67
C GLY A 181 -4.62 -6.73 -4.67
N ASP A 182 -5.43 -5.70 -4.39
CA ASP A 182 -5.54 -4.50 -5.22
C ASP A 182 -4.25 -3.64 -5.20
N ASP A 183 -3.52 -3.68 -4.12
CA ASP A 183 -2.22 -3.05 -3.97
C ASP A 183 -1.11 -4.00 -4.41
N THR A 184 -0.61 -3.83 -5.62
CA THR A 184 0.48 -4.64 -6.17
C THR A 184 1.86 -4.26 -5.64
N GLY A 185 1.98 -3.16 -4.91
CA GLY A 185 3.25 -2.51 -4.62
C GLY A 185 3.93 -2.00 -5.87
N ALA A 186 5.22 -1.79 -5.81
CA ALA A 186 5.99 -1.37 -6.96
C ALA A 186 5.90 -2.37 -8.12
N LEU A 187 5.70 -1.85 -9.33
CA LEU A 187 5.79 -2.63 -10.56
C LEU A 187 7.22 -2.55 -11.09
N GLY A 188 8.00 -3.57 -10.79
CA GLY A 188 9.39 -3.66 -11.16
C GLY A 188 9.64 -3.90 -12.65
N TYR A 189 10.86 -4.29 -12.98
CA TYR A 189 11.25 -4.58 -14.35
C TYR A 189 10.33 -5.65 -14.97
N ARG A 190 9.82 -5.38 -16.19
CA ARG A 190 8.82 -6.19 -16.91
C ARG A 190 7.50 -6.35 -16.14
N ARG A 191 7.11 -5.32 -15.39
CA ARG A 191 5.85 -5.28 -14.61
C ARG A 191 5.75 -6.39 -13.55
N LEU A 192 6.87 -6.77 -12.95
CA LEU A 192 6.93 -7.74 -11.86
C LEU A 192 6.28 -7.10 -10.61
N PRO A 193 5.17 -7.65 -10.07
CA PRO A 193 4.54 -7.11 -8.87
C PRO A 193 5.40 -7.38 -7.63
N GLU A 194 5.57 -6.38 -6.79
CA GLU A 194 6.25 -6.53 -5.50
C GLU A 194 5.50 -7.49 -4.57
N ALA A 195 4.17 -7.37 -4.50
CA ALA A 195 3.31 -8.18 -3.64
C ALA A 195 3.55 -9.70 -3.76
N ASP A 196 3.84 -10.20 -4.97
CA ASP A 196 4.12 -11.61 -5.23
C ASP A 196 5.47 -12.04 -4.63
N ILE A 197 6.48 -11.19 -4.82
CA ILE A 197 7.84 -11.47 -4.36
C ILE A 197 7.92 -11.48 -2.85
N VAL A 198 7.37 -10.44 -2.21
CA VAL A 198 7.43 -10.32 -0.75
C VAL A 198 6.65 -11.42 -0.05
N LEU A 199 5.52 -11.87 -0.62
CA LEU A 199 4.76 -13.01 -0.12
C LEU A 199 5.57 -14.32 -0.23
N ALA A 200 6.28 -14.51 -1.33
CA ALA A 200 7.13 -15.70 -1.53
C ALA A 200 8.29 -15.72 -0.52
N ILE A 201 8.96 -14.58 -0.30
CA ILE A 201 10.04 -14.45 0.70
C ILE A 201 9.49 -14.64 2.11
N ALA A 202 8.35 -14.02 2.45
CA ALA A 202 7.73 -14.14 3.78
C ALA A 202 7.37 -15.59 4.14
N LYS A 203 6.82 -16.36 3.20
CA LYS A 203 6.52 -17.79 3.40
C LYS A 203 7.78 -18.62 3.65
N LYS A 204 8.86 -18.33 2.92
CA LYS A 204 10.15 -19.01 3.11
C LYS A 204 10.78 -18.60 4.45
N LEU A 205 10.74 -17.31 4.81
CA LEU A 205 11.23 -16.84 6.11
C LEU A 205 10.49 -17.50 7.26
N ARG A 206 9.17 -17.66 7.16
CA ARG A 206 8.41 -18.40 8.15
C ARG A 206 8.94 -19.82 8.32
N ALA A 207 9.15 -20.53 7.21
CA ALA A 207 9.65 -21.90 7.24
C ALA A 207 11.04 -22.00 7.87
N GLU A 208 11.96 -21.07 7.59
CA GLU A 208 13.29 -21.01 8.19
C GLU A 208 13.24 -20.71 9.70
N LEU A 209 12.41 -19.73 10.11
CA LEU A 209 12.26 -19.37 11.52
C LEU A 209 11.69 -20.52 12.35
N GLU A 210 10.75 -21.28 11.80
CA GLU A 210 10.16 -22.46 12.49
C GLU A 210 11.17 -23.59 12.73
N GLN A 211 12.32 -23.60 12.03
CA GLN A 211 13.43 -24.53 12.29
C GLN A 211 14.32 -24.08 13.46
N ILE A 212 14.25 -22.84 13.90
CA ILE A 212 15.06 -22.31 14.98
C ILE A 212 14.43 -22.71 16.32
N PRO A 213 15.15 -23.48 17.19
CA PRO A 213 14.64 -23.81 18.52
C PRO A 213 14.27 -22.55 19.31
N GLY A 214 13.08 -22.53 19.87
CA GLY A 214 12.59 -21.40 20.66
C GLY A 214 12.01 -20.24 19.84
N VAL A 215 11.83 -20.38 18.52
CA VAL A 215 11.14 -19.41 17.66
C VAL A 215 9.83 -19.98 17.14
N SER A 216 8.86 -19.11 16.97
CA SER A 216 7.61 -19.36 16.23
C SER A 216 7.34 -18.16 15.32
N ALA A 217 6.76 -18.41 14.15
CA ALA A 217 6.50 -17.36 13.19
C ALA A 217 5.04 -17.33 12.74
N VAL A 218 4.49 -16.12 12.60
CA VAL A 218 3.13 -15.88 12.10
C VAL A 218 3.18 -14.90 10.95
N LEU A 219 2.35 -15.14 9.92
CA LEU A 219 2.23 -14.25 8.76
C LEU A 219 1.03 -13.32 8.95
N THR A 220 1.16 -12.06 8.55
CA THR A 220 0.01 -11.15 8.46
C THR A 220 -0.93 -11.58 7.34
N ARG A 221 -0.38 -11.98 6.18
CA ARG A 221 -1.13 -12.59 5.08
C ARG A 221 -0.44 -13.85 4.54
N SER A 222 -1.24 -14.83 4.17
CA SER A 222 -0.77 -16.11 3.60
C SER A 222 -1.14 -16.27 2.13
N GLY A 223 -1.92 -15.35 1.57
CA GLY A 223 -2.38 -15.30 0.20
C GLY A 223 -2.20 -13.92 -0.43
N ASP A 224 -2.64 -13.80 -1.69
CA ASP A 224 -2.69 -12.53 -2.39
C ASP A 224 -4.01 -11.82 -2.06
N TYR A 225 -4.02 -11.01 -1.02
CA TYR A 225 -5.11 -10.12 -0.61
C TYR A 225 -4.55 -8.93 0.16
N PHE A 226 -5.23 -7.79 0.07
CA PHE A 226 -4.85 -6.56 0.75
C PHE A 226 -5.20 -6.60 2.22
N ILE A 227 -4.29 -6.10 3.05
CA ILE A 227 -4.51 -5.85 4.48
C ILE A 227 -4.13 -4.39 4.77
N PRO A 228 -5.04 -3.56 5.32
CA PRO A 228 -4.71 -2.20 5.74
C PRO A 228 -3.53 -2.17 6.73
N LEU A 229 -2.70 -1.13 6.65
CA LEU A 229 -1.46 -1.03 7.45
C LEU A 229 -1.71 -1.18 8.95
N ARG A 230 -2.76 -0.54 9.47
CA ARG A 230 -3.15 -0.68 10.87
C ARG A 230 -3.50 -2.11 11.26
N LYS A 231 -4.19 -2.82 10.37
CA LYS A 231 -4.62 -4.21 10.60
C LYS A 231 -3.44 -5.17 10.69
N ARG A 232 -2.35 -4.91 9.98
CA ARG A 232 -1.10 -5.71 10.06
C ARG A 232 -0.51 -5.67 11.47
N MET A 233 -0.45 -4.48 12.09
CA MET A 233 -0.04 -4.32 13.49
C MET A 233 -1.00 -5.01 14.47
N GLU A 234 -2.32 -4.91 14.23
CA GLU A 234 -3.33 -5.58 15.06
C GLU A 234 -3.17 -7.10 15.01
N ILE A 235 -2.85 -7.68 13.84
CA ILE A 235 -2.55 -9.11 13.70
C ILE A 235 -1.32 -9.47 14.52
N ALA A 236 -0.22 -8.72 14.42
CA ALA A 236 0.97 -8.95 15.23
C ALA A 236 0.66 -8.93 16.73
N ARG A 237 -0.13 -7.96 17.20
CA ARG A 237 -0.57 -7.85 18.59
C ARG A 237 -1.48 -9.00 19.02
N LYS A 238 -2.40 -9.43 18.15
CA LYS A 238 -3.30 -10.55 18.43
C LYS A 238 -2.54 -11.84 18.74
N PHE A 239 -1.44 -12.07 18.02
CA PHE A 239 -0.54 -13.19 18.28
C PHE A 239 0.50 -12.88 19.37
N GLN A 240 0.45 -11.68 19.97
CA GLN A 240 1.43 -11.24 20.97
C GLN A 240 2.87 -11.38 20.48
N ALA A 241 3.11 -10.94 19.25
CA ALA A 241 4.43 -11.00 18.65
C ALA A 241 5.46 -10.19 19.44
N ASP A 242 6.65 -10.77 19.59
CA ASP A 242 7.78 -10.14 20.27
C ASP A 242 8.55 -9.20 19.31
N VAL A 243 8.47 -9.46 18.00
CA VAL A 243 9.02 -8.60 16.93
C VAL A 243 8.13 -8.66 15.69
N LEU A 244 8.18 -7.59 14.88
CA LEU A 244 7.51 -7.49 13.57
C LEU A 244 8.56 -7.20 12.49
N ILE A 245 8.56 -7.99 11.41
CA ILE A 245 9.41 -7.81 10.24
C ILE A 245 8.51 -7.64 9.02
N SER A 246 8.46 -6.43 8.46
CA SER A 246 7.78 -6.15 7.21
C SER A 246 8.75 -6.32 6.05
N ILE A 247 8.35 -7.07 5.02
CA ILE A 247 9.17 -7.42 3.86
C ILE A 247 8.67 -6.64 2.65
N HIS A 248 9.59 -5.90 2.01
CA HIS A 248 9.36 -5.05 0.86
C HIS A 248 10.44 -5.22 -0.22
N CYS A 249 10.22 -4.62 -1.39
CA CYS A 249 11.21 -4.52 -2.47
C CYS A 249 11.26 -3.08 -2.97
N ASN A 250 12.39 -2.42 -2.74
CA ASN A 250 12.60 -1.03 -3.06
C ASN A 250 12.42 -0.73 -4.56
N ALA A 251 11.93 0.46 -4.87
CA ALA A 251 11.84 0.96 -6.23
C ALA A 251 12.45 2.36 -6.33
N SER A 252 13.25 2.59 -7.38
CA SER A 252 13.88 3.88 -7.64
C SER A 252 13.71 4.29 -9.09
N ARG A 253 13.61 5.61 -9.33
CA ARG A 253 13.73 6.18 -10.68
C ARG A 253 15.11 5.91 -11.28
N ASN A 254 16.15 5.86 -10.45
CA ASN A 254 17.48 5.40 -10.86
C ASN A 254 17.48 3.86 -10.91
N ARG A 255 17.46 3.33 -12.11
CA ARG A 255 17.47 1.87 -12.35
C ARG A 255 18.79 1.18 -12.05
N ASP A 256 19.85 1.94 -11.77
CA ASP A 256 21.14 1.39 -11.34
C ASP A 256 21.25 1.28 -9.81
N ALA A 257 20.23 1.76 -9.08
CA ALA A 257 20.15 1.57 -7.63
C ALA A 257 20.09 0.08 -7.31
N THR A 258 20.88 -0.35 -6.33
CA THR A 258 21.01 -1.74 -5.88
C THR A 258 21.20 -1.82 -4.39
N GLY A 259 20.95 -2.99 -3.82
CA GLY A 259 21.26 -3.32 -2.43
C GLY A 259 20.05 -3.41 -1.51
N THR A 260 20.33 -3.80 -0.29
CA THR A 260 19.34 -4.01 0.77
C THR A 260 19.38 -2.85 1.76
N GLU A 261 18.23 -2.42 2.24
CA GLU A 261 18.08 -1.43 3.30
C GLU A 261 17.19 -2.00 4.41
N VAL A 262 17.49 -1.67 5.66
CA VAL A 262 16.64 -2.02 6.79
C VAL A 262 16.23 -0.76 7.51
N TYR A 263 14.93 -0.61 7.73
CA TYR A 263 14.34 0.56 8.35
C TYR A 263 13.73 0.22 9.70
N PHE A 264 13.84 1.16 10.64
CA PHE A 264 12.99 1.17 11.82
C PHE A 264 12.29 2.53 11.95
N LEU A 265 11.32 2.63 12.84
CA LEU A 265 10.46 3.80 12.96
C LEU A 265 11.26 5.04 13.39
N SER A 266 11.03 6.17 12.72
CA SER A 266 11.30 7.50 13.24
C SER A 266 10.00 8.29 13.44
N LEU A 267 9.92 8.98 14.57
CA LEU A 267 8.77 9.84 14.91
C LEU A 267 9.00 11.30 14.55
N THR A 268 10.25 11.68 14.29
CA THR A 268 10.65 13.10 14.12
C THR A 268 11.16 13.42 12.72
N GLY A 269 11.27 12.44 11.83
CA GLY A 269 11.77 12.68 10.48
C GLY A 269 12.22 11.41 9.77
N ALA A 270 13.11 11.53 8.81
CA ALA A 270 13.71 10.43 8.06
C ALA A 270 15.23 10.63 7.96
N THR A 271 15.97 9.54 7.77
CA THR A 271 17.44 9.58 7.63
C THR A 271 17.87 10.45 6.45
N ASP A 272 17.14 10.35 5.35
CA ASP A 272 17.38 11.12 4.13
C ASP A 272 16.07 11.31 3.35
N GLU A 273 16.11 12.10 2.28
CA GLU A 273 14.95 12.40 1.43
C GLU A 273 14.40 11.15 0.75
N ALA A 274 15.27 10.22 0.33
CA ALA A 274 14.84 8.97 -0.28
C ALA A 274 14.05 8.11 0.71
N SER A 275 14.51 8.03 1.96
CA SER A 275 13.81 7.34 3.06
C SER A 275 12.47 7.96 3.38
N ARG A 276 12.35 9.30 3.33
CA ARG A 276 11.08 10.00 3.50
C ARG A 276 10.10 9.67 2.38
N SER A 277 10.54 9.81 1.14
CA SER A 277 9.72 9.53 -0.04
C SER A 277 9.26 8.06 -0.09
N LEU A 278 10.12 7.13 0.32
CA LEU A 278 9.76 5.73 0.44
C LEU A 278 8.65 5.53 1.48
N ALA A 279 8.81 6.09 2.68
CA ALA A 279 7.79 5.97 3.73
C ALA A 279 6.45 6.61 3.33
N GLU A 280 6.48 7.72 2.60
CA GLU A 280 5.27 8.34 2.04
C GLU A 280 4.60 7.43 1.02
N SER A 281 5.37 6.77 0.13
CA SER A 281 4.85 5.80 -0.84
C SER A 281 4.23 4.58 -0.15
N GLU A 282 4.94 3.98 0.81
CA GLU A 282 4.44 2.80 1.52
C GLU A 282 3.20 3.13 2.36
N ASN A 283 3.16 4.31 2.98
CA ASN A 283 2.00 4.77 3.73
C ASN A 283 0.77 5.04 2.83
N ALA A 284 0.98 5.29 1.54
CA ALA A 284 -0.11 5.48 0.57
C ALA A 284 -0.82 4.16 0.18
N ALA A 285 -0.31 3.00 0.58
CA ALA A 285 -0.93 1.69 0.34
C ALA A 285 -2.41 1.65 0.78
N ASP A 286 -2.75 2.28 1.90
CA ASP A 286 -4.14 2.35 2.38
C ASP A 286 -5.04 3.19 1.44
N LEU A 287 -4.51 4.16 0.70
CA LEU A 287 -5.26 4.89 -0.33
C LEU A 287 -5.53 4.01 -1.56
N ILE A 288 -4.60 3.12 -1.89
CA ILE A 288 -4.75 2.16 -2.98
C ILE A 288 -5.72 1.05 -2.58
N GLY A 289 -5.51 0.44 -1.43
CA GLY A 289 -6.32 -0.67 -0.96
C GLY A 289 -7.64 -0.25 -0.28
N GLY A 290 -7.93 1.05 -0.13
CA GLY A 290 -9.16 1.54 0.48
C GLY A 290 -9.21 1.39 2.00
N GLY A 291 -8.08 1.38 2.66
CA GLY A 291 -7.98 1.59 4.10
C GLY A 291 -8.40 3.02 4.47
N THR A 292 -8.83 3.23 5.68
CA THR A 292 -9.09 4.59 6.18
C THR A 292 -7.74 5.26 6.43
N PRO A 293 -7.41 6.37 5.73
CA PRO A 293 -6.21 7.12 6.05
C PRO A 293 -6.21 7.49 7.54
N PRO A 294 -5.08 7.44 8.23
CA PRO A 294 -5.01 7.86 9.61
C PRO A 294 -5.40 9.34 9.70
N THR A 295 -6.45 9.65 10.45
CA THR A 295 -6.78 11.03 10.78
C THR A 295 -5.74 11.56 11.77
N GLY A 296 -5.47 12.88 11.74
CA GLY A 296 -4.48 13.50 12.63
C GLY A 296 -4.68 13.20 14.13
N ASP A 297 -5.91 12.91 14.55
CA ASP A 297 -6.26 12.55 15.93
C ASP A 297 -5.82 11.12 16.31
N ASP A 298 -5.73 10.19 15.35
CA ASP A 298 -5.21 8.85 15.58
C ASP A 298 -3.69 8.85 15.90
N LEU A 299 -2.98 9.91 15.53
CA LEU A 299 -1.56 10.12 15.84
C LEU A 299 -1.35 10.61 17.28
N VAL A 300 -2.32 11.28 17.86
CA VAL A 300 -2.24 11.86 19.23
C VAL A 300 -2.62 10.84 20.32
N GLY A 301 -3.38 9.80 19.99
CA GLY A 301 -3.79 8.75 20.93
C GLY A 301 -2.72 7.73 21.31
N ILE A 302 -1.53 7.80 20.69
CA ILE A 302 -0.39 6.96 21.08
C ILE A 302 0.35 7.73 22.17
N LEU A 303 0.01 7.45 23.43
CA LEU A 303 0.76 7.91 24.60
C LEU A 303 2.24 7.56 24.42
N PHE A 304 3.04 8.62 24.26
CA PHE A 304 4.49 8.58 24.24
C PHE A 304 4.98 8.20 25.65
N ASP A 305 5.05 6.91 25.93
CA ASP A 305 5.54 6.40 27.20
C ASP A 305 7.01 5.97 27.04
N LEU A 306 7.72 5.88 28.16
CA LEU A 306 9.10 5.36 28.25
C LEU A 306 9.27 4.01 27.53
N ARG A 307 8.20 3.23 27.41
CA ARG A 307 8.15 1.99 26.67
C ARG A 307 8.46 2.16 25.17
N GLN A 308 8.09 3.28 24.57
CA GLN A 308 8.34 3.51 23.14
C GLN A 308 9.83 3.73 22.84
N ASN A 309 10.58 4.34 23.76
CA ASN A 309 12.02 4.50 23.60
C ASN A 309 12.75 3.13 23.66
N ASP A 310 12.35 2.25 24.56
CA ASP A 310 12.86 0.87 24.63
C ASP A 310 12.52 0.10 23.35
N THR A 311 11.29 0.21 22.88
CA THR A 311 10.84 -0.44 21.63
C THR A 311 11.63 0.06 20.41
N LEU A 312 11.89 1.36 20.31
CA LEU A 312 12.71 1.94 19.22
C LEU A 312 14.16 1.47 19.30
N GLN A 313 14.76 1.43 20.49
CA GLN A 313 16.11 0.89 20.68
C GLN A 313 16.18 -0.58 20.24
N ARG A 314 15.25 -1.41 20.69
CA ARG A 314 15.17 -2.82 20.30
C ARG A 314 14.90 -3.00 18.81
N SER A 315 14.15 -2.09 18.18
CA SER A 315 13.96 -2.07 16.73
C SER A 315 15.26 -1.77 15.99
N SER A 316 16.05 -0.81 16.49
CA SER A 316 17.39 -0.51 15.93
C SER A 316 18.32 -1.72 16.04
N GLU A 317 18.37 -2.37 17.20
CA GLU A 317 19.19 -3.57 17.43
C GLU A 317 18.76 -4.73 16.52
N LEU A 318 17.44 -4.93 16.33
CA LEU A 318 16.92 -5.91 15.38
C LEU A 318 17.34 -5.57 13.95
N ALA A 319 17.22 -4.29 13.54
CA ALA A 319 17.60 -3.83 12.21
C ALA A 319 19.08 -4.05 11.92
N GLU A 320 19.97 -3.79 12.88
CA GLU A 320 21.40 -4.02 12.77
C GLU A 320 21.72 -5.51 12.59
N ASN A 321 21.14 -6.38 13.43
CA ASN A 321 21.35 -7.83 13.33
C ASN A 321 20.85 -8.40 11.99
N LEU A 322 19.71 -7.92 11.49
CA LEU A 322 19.21 -8.33 10.18
C LEU A 322 20.13 -7.85 9.06
N LEU A 323 20.55 -6.59 9.09
CA LEU A 323 21.42 -6.02 8.07
C LEU A 323 22.78 -6.74 8.03
N ASP A 324 23.36 -7.05 9.18
CA ASP A 324 24.64 -7.76 9.26
C ASP A 324 24.51 -9.19 8.70
N ALA A 325 23.43 -9.88 8.98
CA ALA A 325 23.15 -11.19 8.40
C ALA A 325 22.94 -11.13 6.87
N LEU A 326 22.38 -10.03 6.37
CA LEU A 326 22.14 -9.81 4.94
C LEU A 326 23.41 -9.46 4.15
N ARG A 327 24.47 -8.96 4.79
CA ARG A 327 25.77 -8.56 4.19
C ARG A 327 26.69 -9.71 3.78
N GLY A 328 26.24 -10.91 3.51
CA GLY A 328 27.08 -12.06 3.22
C GLY A 328 28.11 -11.85 2.07
N GLU A 329 29.10 -12.77 1.97
CA GLU A 329 30.25 -12.70 1.06
C GLU A 329 29.90 -12.70 -0.44
N ASP A 330 28.72 -13.13 -0.81
CA ASP A 330 28.32 -13.39 -2.20
C ASP A 330 27.75 -12.15 -2.93
N ARG A 331 27.98 -10.94 -2.41
CA ARG A 331 27.55 -9.66 -3.02
C ARG A 331 26.03 -9.59 -3.38
N LEU A 332 25.23 -10.49 -2.85
CA LEU A 332 23.79 -10.51 -3.07
C LEU A 332 23.08 -9.31 -2.43
N SER A 333 23.75 -8.67 -1.49
CA SER A 333 23.28 -7.46 -0.83
C SER A 333 24.48 -6.56 -0.50
N THR A 334 24.61 -5.46 -1.22
CA THR A 334 25.40 -4.32 -0.74
C THR A 334 24.50 -3.61 0.28
N GLY A 335 24.63 -3.98 1.57
CA GLY A 335 23.88 -3.32 2.63
C GLY A 335 24.09 -1.81 2.60
N ARG A 336 23.03 -1.05 2.39
CA ARG A 336 23.08 0.42 2.33
C ARG A 336 22.93 1.08 3.70
N GLY A 337 22.82 0.28 4.74
CA GLY A 337 22.74 0.71 6.13
C GLY A 337 21.38 0.53 6.77
N VAL A 338 21.35 0.74 8.09
CA VAL A 338 20.12 0.89 8.85
C VAL A 338 19.69 2.34 8.75
N LYS A 339 18.42 2.56 8.48
CA LYS A 339 17.80 3.88 8.28
C LYS A 339 16.54 4.03 9.10
N GLN A 340 16.01 5.24 9.12
CA GLN A 340 14.78 5.61 9.85
C GLN A 340 13.85 6.41 8.97
N ALA A 341 12.54 6.12 9.09
CA ALA A 341 11.49 6.96 8.51
C ALA A 341 10.13 6.67 9.18
N GLY A 342 9.11 7.46 8.82
CA GLY A 342 7.79 7.44 9.44
C GLY A 342 6.85 6.36 8.88
N PHE A 343 7.29 5.12 8.77
CA PHE A 343 6.44 4.02 8.27
C PHE A 343 5.28 3.70 9.20
N MET A 344 4.06 3.72 8.67
CA MET A 344 2.85 3.44 9.44
C MET A 344 2.80 2.01 9.98
N VAL A 345 3.24 1.04 9.20
CA VAL A 345 3.26 -0.37 9.60
C VAL A 345 4.18 -0.67 10.79
N LEU A 346 5.14 0.21 11.07
CA LEU A 346 6.07 0.10 12.20
C LEU A 346 5.62 0.81 13.48
N LYS A 347 4.43 1.43 13.48
CA LYS A 347 3.93 2.24 14.62
C LYS A 347 3.31 1.42 15.76
N ALA A 348 3.63 0.14 15.89
CA ALA A 348 3.27 -0.63 17.08
C ALA A 348 4.12 -0.18 18.28
N PRO A 349 3.55 0.45 19.33
CA PRO A 349 4.36 1.07 20.39
C PRO A 349 5.02 0.06 21.33
N ASP A 350 4.58 -1.19 21.27
CA ASP A 350 4.94 -2.28 22.18
C ASP A 350 5.65 -3.44 21.48
N ILE A 351 5.84 -3.37 20.16
CA ILE A 351 6.48 -4.43 19.36
C ILE A 351 7.67 -3.83 18.60
N PRO A 352 8.92 -4.22 18.89
CA PRO A 352 10.07 -3.90 18.06
C PRO A 352 9.81 -4.27 16.61
N SER A 353 9.92 -3.30 15.70
CA SER A 353 9.43 -3.44 14.34
C SER A 353 10.43 -2.89 13.34
N VAL A 354 10.64 -3.63 12.25
CA VAL A 354 11.52 -3.24 11.13
C VAL A 354 10.85 -3.48 9.79
N LEU A 355 11.26 -2.70 8.80
CA LEU A 355 10.92 -2.90 7.40
C LEU A 355 12.20 -3.20 6.62
N VAL A 356 12.18 -4.28 5.87
CA VAL A 356 13.32 -4.76 5.08
C VAL A 356 13.02 -4.58 3.60
N GLU A 357 13.79 -3.71 2.97
CA GLU A 357 13.87 -3.57 1.52
C GLU A 357 14.88 -4.58 0.99
N THR A 358 14.39 -5.69 0.47
CA THR A 358 15.22 -6.86 0.14
C THR A 358 16.16 -6.60 -1.03
N ALA A 359 15.72 -5.86 -2.04
CA ALA A 359 16.48 -5.43 -3.20
C ALA A 359 15.65 -4.43 -4.03
N PHE A 360 16.24 -3.82 -5.06
CA PHE A 360 15.53 -2.88 -5.94
C PHE A 360 14.81 -3.60 -7.08
N ILE A 361 13.50 -3.74 -6.97
CA ILE A 361 12.66 -4.38 -8.01
C ILE A 361 12.66 -3.58 -9.33
N SER A 362 12.99 -2.29 -9.29
CA SER A 362 13.18 -1.43 -10.47
C SER A 362 14.48 -1.71 -11.23
N ASN A 363 15.50 -2.31 -10.58
CA ASN A 363 16.76 -2.68 -11.21
C ASN A 363 16.60 -4.01 -11.97
N PRO A 364 16.94 -4.08 -13.28
CA PRO A 364 16.75 -5.30 -14.07
C PRO A 364 17.47 -6.55 -13.56
N ARG A 365 18.66 -6.37 -12.96
CA ARG A 365 19.46 -7.48 -12.40
C ARG A 365 18.86 -7.96 -11.09
N GLU A 366 18.53 -7.05 -10.18
CA GLU A 366 17.93 -7.40 -8.90
C GLU A 366 16.49 -7.93 -9.06
N ALA A 367 15.72 -7.40 -10.02
CA ALA A 367 14.41 -7.96 -10.36
C ALA A 367 14.50 -9.43 -10.86
N ALA A 368 15.54 -9.76 -11.62
CA ALA A 368 15.78 -11.15 -12.02
C ALA A 368 16.16 -12.04 -10.82
N MET A 369 16.98 -11.52 -9.90
CA MET A 369 17.32 -12.21 -8.65
C MET A 369 16.09 -12.39 -7.75
N LEU A 370 15.31 -11.35 -7.53
CA LEU A 370 14.08 -11.39 -6.73
C LEU A 370 13.07 -12.43 -7.23
N LYS A 371 13.06 -12.70 -8.53
CA LYS A 371 12.22 -13.72 -9.16
C LYS A 371 12.77 -15.14 -8.99
N ASP A 372 14.05 -15.28 -8.68
CA ASP A 372 14.71 -16.56 -8.51
C ASP A 372 14.39 -17.19 -7.14
N ALA A 373 13.91 -18.44 -7.17
CA ALA A 373 13.49 -19.14 -5.95
C ALA A 373 14.67 -19.44 -4.99
N GLN A 374 15.90 -19.61 -5.52
CA GLN A 374 17.08 -19.84 -4.71
C GLN A 374 17.51 -18.55 -4.00
N PHE A 375 17.48 -17.41 -4.71
CA PHE A 375 17.71 -16.12 -4.11
C PHE A 375 16.72 -15.82 -2.98
N GLN A 376 15.42 -16.04 -3.21
CA GLN A 376 14.38 -15.86 -2.19
C GLN A 376 14.64 -16.76 -0.96
N SER A 377 15.03 -18.02 -1.16
CA SER A 377 15.35 -18.94 -0.07
C SER A 377 16.57 -18.46 0.72
N LYS A 378 17.62 -18.00 0.04
CA LYS A 378 18.82 -17.47 0.67
C LYS A 378 18.54 -16.16 1.44
N MET A 379 17.69 -15.30 0.89
CA MET A 379 17.23 -14.09 1.60
C MET A 379 16.49 -14.46 2.88
N ALA A 380 15.59 -15.42 2.83
CA ALA A 380 14.85 -15.91 3.98
C ALA A 380 15.76 -16.53 5.04
N GLU A 381 16.72 -17.36 4.64
CA GLU A 381 17.72 -17.96 5.54
C GLU A 381 18.54 -16.88 6.26
N ARG A 382 18.99 -15.86 5.54
CA ARG A 382 19.76 -14.75 6.14
C ARG A 382 18.94 -13.93 7.12
N LEU A 383 17.70 -13.61 6.78
CA LEU A 383 16.78 -12.94 7.70
C LEU A 383 16.55 -13.79 8.96
N ALA A 384 16.39 -15.10 8.84
CA ALA A 384 16.26 -16.01 9.98
C ALA A 384 17.52 -16.02 10.84
N ASN A 385 18.71 -16.01 10.24
CA ASN A 385 19.99 -15.90 10.94
C ASN A 385 20.11 -14.57 11.71
N GLY A 386 19.64 -13.45 11.14
CA GLY A 386 19.58 -12.16 11.82
C GLY A 386 18.65 -12.18 13.04
N VAL A 387 17.49 -12.79 12.92
CA VAL A 387 16.59 -13.01 14.07
C VAL A 387 17.25 -13.87 15.15
N GLN A 388 17.95 -14.93 14.76
CA GLN A 388 18.68 -15.77 15.71
C GLN A 388 19.79 -15.01 16.44
N ALA A 389 20.50 -14.12 15.73
CA ALA A 389 21.51 -13.26 16.33
C ALA A 389 20.90 -12.29 17.34
N TYR A 390 19.80 -11.64 16.98
CA TYR A 390 19.03 -10.76 17.86
C TYR A 390 18.57 -11.49 19.15
N MET A 391 18.03 -12.71 19.04
CA MET A 391 17.66 -13.52 20.21
C MET A 391 18.84 -13.75 21.17
N LYS A 392 20.02 -14.09 20.63
CA LYS A 392 21.20 -14.37 21.46
C LYS A 392 21.66 -13.13 22.23
N THR A 393 21.52 -11.95 21.65
CA THR A 393 21.86 -10.68 22.30
C THR A 393 20.91 -10.39 23.47
N HIS A 394 19.60 -10.60 23.27
CA HIS A 394 18.59 -10.34 24.30
C HIS A 394 18.52 -11.41 25.39
N ALA A 395 18.81 -12.67 25.10
CA ALA A 395 18.91 -13.72 26.10
C ALA A 395 20.07 -13.47 27.09
N ARG A 396 21.18 -12.87 26.63
CA ARG A 396 22.30 -12.48 27.48
C ARG A 396 21.98 -11.31 28.40
N SER A 397 21.20 -10.35 27.91
CA SER A 397 20.78 -9.17 28.68
C SER A 397 19.81 -9.52 29.82
N ALA A 398 18.98 -10.56 29.66
CA ALA A 398 18.05 -11.04 30.67
C ALA A 398 18.72 -11.91 31.76
N SER A 399 19.99 -12.32 31.57
CA SER A 399 20.74 -13.18 32.48
C SER A 399 21.74 -12.41 33.36
N ASN A 400 21.92 -11.11 33.14
CA ASN A 400 22.71 -10.17 33.95
C ASN A 400 21.79 -9.23 34.74
#